data_8c8e205cfda5486a9167f56b8204cafc
#
_entry.id   8c8e205cfda5486a9167f56b8204cafc
#
_cell.length_a   1.000
_cell.length_b   1.000
_cell.length_c   1.000
_cell.angle_alpha   90.00
_cell.angle_beta   90.00
_cell.angle_gamma   90.00
#
_symmetry.space_group_name_H-M   'P 1'
#
loop_
_entity.id
_entity.type
_entity.pdbx_description
1 polymer ?
#
loop_
_entity_poly.entity_id
_entity_poly.type
_entity_poly.pdbx_seq_one_letter_code
_entity_poly.pdbx_strand_id
1 'polypeptide(L)'
;IALRGGVAAERELVTLQHMSGNAAVLHAMAGALGYAVNAATPDQAGGDPVEATMRLQVAFADLVKAIADPLARCKAEPAKPVTGNEVRRADYYAQEVHAAIGHVLGTLRGHARPAPVGV
;
A
#
# COMPACT_ATOMS: atom_id res chain seq x y z
N ILE A 1 17.93 -21.71 -10.88
CA ILE A 1 16.68 -21.59 -11.67
C ILE A 1 15.80 -20.51 -11.08
N ALA A 2 15.66 -20.44 -9.76
CA ALA A 2 14.85 -19.41 -9.12
C ALA A 2 15.35 -18.01 -9.42
N LEU A 3 16.66 -17.80 -9.40
CA LEU A 3 17.25 -16.51 -9.73
C LEU A 3 17.09 -16.17 -11.22
N ARG A 4 17.24 -17.16 -12.06
CA ARG A 4 17.06 -16.98 -13.50
C ARG A 4 15.61 -16.74 -13.84
N GLY A 5 14.68 -17.43 -13.18
CA GLY A 5 13.25 -17.23 -13.33
C GLY A 5 12.78 -15.89 -12.77
N GLY A 6 13.45 -15.36 -11.73
CA GLY A 6 13.03 -14.14 -11.06
C GLY A 6 12.93 -12.93 -11.98
N VAL A 7 14.00 -12.59 -12.68
CA VAL A 7 14.02 -11.42 -13.56
C VAL A 7 13.13 -11.60 -14.78
N ALA A 8 13.19 -12.76 -15.43
CA ALA A 8 12.36 -13.04 -16.58
C ALA A 8 10.88 -13.12 -16.23
N ALA A 9 10.55 -13.76 -15.10
CA ALA A 9 9.18 -13.88 -14.62
C ALA A 9 8.60 -12.52 -14.25
N GLU A 10 9.37 -11.65 -13.62
CA GLU A 10 8.93 -10.30 -13.29
C GLU A 10 8.61 -9.49 -14.56
N ARG A 11 9.45 -9.57 -15.58
CA ARG A 11 9.20 -8.90 -16.86
C ARG A 11 7.94 -9.41 -17.54
N GLU A 12 7.76 -10.73 -17.57
CA GLU A 12 6.57 -11.34 -18.15
C GLU A 12 5.31 -10.93 -17.41
N LEU A 13 5.36 -10.87 -16.08
CA LEU A 13 4.23 -10.46 -15.27
C LEU A 13 3.89 -9.00 -15.46
N VAL A 14 4.88 -8.11 -15.52
CA VAL A 14 4.65 -6.70 -15.83
C VAL A 14 4.05 -6.55 -17.22
N THR A 15 4.51 -7.31 -18.20
CA THR A 15 3.94 -7.30 -19.53
C THR A 15 2.49 -7.78 -19.55
N LEU A 16 2.19 -8.91 -18.89
CA LEU A 16 0.84 -9.42 -18.76
C LEU A 16 -0.08 -8.45 -18.03
N GLN A 17 0.42 -7.84 -16.95
CA GLN A 17 -0.28 -6.82 -16.19
C GLN A 17 -0.64 -5.64 -17.09
N HIS A 18 0.30 -5.19 -17.89
CA HIS A 18 0.11 -4.08 -18.81
C HIS A 18 -0.91 -4.41 -19.90
N MET A 19 -0.85 -5.63 -20.44
CA MET A 19 -1.77 -6.10 -21.47
C MET A 19 -3.18 -6.33 -20.96
N SER A 20 -3.31 -6.89 -19.75
CA SER A 20 -4.62 -7.21 -19.16
C SER A 20 -5.25 -6.02 -18.44
N GLY A 21 -4.48 -5.03 -18.02
CA GLY A 21 -4.94 -3.94 -17.20
C GLY A 21 -5.39 -4.36 -15.80
N ASN A 22 -5.01 -5.55 -15.35
CA ASN A 22 -5.47 -6.11 -14.08
C ASN A 22 -4.38 -6.02 -13.00
N ALA A 23 -4.53 -5.03 -12.10
CA ALA A 23 -3.60 -4.81 -11.01
C ALA A 23 -3.65 -5.91 -9.93
N ALA A 24 -4.69 -6.74 -9.90
CA ALA A 24 -4.84 -7.78 -8.88
C ALA A 24 -3.71 -8.82 -8.95
N VAL A 25 -3.23 -9.16 -10.13
CA VAL A 25 -2.12 -10.11 -10.31
C VAL A 25 -0.84 -9.56 -9.69
N LEU A 26 -0.54 -8.30 -9.93
CA LEU A 26 0.63 -7.63 -9.38
C LEU A 26 0.57 -7.55 -7.85
N HIS A 27 -0.59 -7.22 -7.30
CA HIS A 27 -0.80 -7.19 -5.86
C HIS A 27 -0.62 -8.58 -5.23
N ALA A 28 -1.16 -9.61 -5.84
CA ALA A 28 -1.01 -10.98 -5.36
C ALA A 28 0.45 -11.42 -5.35
N MET A 29 1.19 -11.11 -6.40
CA MET A 29 2.62 -11.41 -6.51
C MET A 29 3.44 -10.66 -5.46
N ALA A 30 3.19 -9.36 -5.31
CA ALA A 30 3.87 -8.54 -4.33
C ALA A 30 3.61 -9.04 -2.91
N GLY A 31 2.38 -9.46 -2.60
CA GLY A 31 2.02 -10.05 -1.32
C GLY A 31 2.77 -11.32 -1.03
N ALA A 32 2.91 -12.21 -2.03
CA ALA A 32 3.66 -13.46 -1.90
C ALA A 32 5.14 -13.22 -1.64
N LEU A 33 5.70 -12.13 -2.17
CA LEU A 33 7.10 -11.75 -1.98
C LEU A 33 7.33 -10.84 -0.77
N GLY A 34 6.27 -10.45 -0.07
CA GLY A 34 6.37 -9.57 1.09
C GLY A 34 6.50 -8.09 0.74
N TYR A 35 6.20 -7.71 -0.48
CA TYR A 35 6.23 -6.32 -0.92
C TYR A 35 4.82 -5.71 -0.94
N ALA A 36 4.75 -4.39 -0.82
CA ALA A 36 3.52 -3.64 -1.01
C ALA A 36 3.52 -2.97 -2.39
N VAL A 37 2.38 -2.99 -3.05
CA VAL A 37 2.19 -2.34 -4.35
C VAL A 37 1.12 -1.27 -4.20
N ASN A 38 1.44 -0.04 -4.58
CA ASN A 38 0.52 1.08 -4.56
C ASN A 38 0.22 1.54 -5.99
N ALA A 39 -1.03 1.88 -6.23
CA ALA A 39 -1.40 2.57 -7.46
C ALA A 39 -0.71 3.94 -7.52
N ALA A 40 -0.23 4.32 -8.69
CA ALA A 40 0.33 5.65 -8.87
C ALA A 40 -0.74 6.71 -8.62
N THR A 41 -0.45 7.67 -7.76
CA THR A 41 -1.35 8.77 -7.45
C THR A 41 -0.91 10.01 -8.23
N PRO A 42 -1.80 10.63 -9.03
CA PRO A 42 -1.45 11.86 -9.73
C PRO A 42 -1.06 12.97 -8.76
N ASP A 43 -0.15 13.83 -9.18
CA ASP A 43 0.20 15.02 -8.42
C ASP A 43 -0.99 15.98 -8.35
N GLN A 44 -1.23 16.52 -7.16
CA GLN A 44 -2.43 17.32 -6.88
C GLN A 44 -2.04 18.70 -6.38
N ALA A 45 -1.78 19.62 -7.28
CA ALA A 45 -1.41 21.00 -6.92
C ALA A 45 -2.51 21.72 -6.13
N GLY A 46 -3.78 21.40 -6.39
CA GLY A 46 -4.94 21.99 -5.71
C GLY A 46 -5.35 21.27 -4.43
N GLY A 47 -4.70 20.17 -4.07
CA GLY A 47 -5.03 19.42 -2.86
C GLY A 47 -4.60 20.13 -1.59
N ASP A 48 -5.32 19.90 -0.49
CA ASP A 48 -4.96 20.44 0.83
C ASP A 48 -4.00 19.50 1.53
N PRO A 49 -2.72 19.90 1.72
CA PRO A 49 -1.74 19.05 2.41
C PRO A 49 -2.13 18.72 3.85
N VAL A 50 -2.81 19.62 4.54
CA VAL A 50 -3.26 19.39 5.92
C VAL A 50 -4.32 18.29 5.96
N GLU A 51 -5.31 18.37 5.08
CA GLU A 51 -6.35 17.36 4.98
C GLU A 51 -5.76 15.99 4.63
N ALA A 52 -4.84 15.95 3.65
CA ALA A 52 -4.17 14.71 3.25
C ALA A 52 -3.39 14.08 4.41
N THR A 53 -2.71 14.91 5.20
CA THR A 53 -1.97 14.46 6.38
C THR A 53 -2.92 13.92 7.45
N MET A 54 -4.05 14.58 7.68
CA MET A 54 -5.05 14.12 8.64
C MET A 54 -5.64 12.77 8.23
N ARG A 55 -5.91 12.58 6.94
CA ARG A 55 -6.36 11.27 6.41
C ARG A 55 -5.34 10.17 6.68
N LEU A 56 -4.06 10.47 6.49
CA LEU A 56 -3.00 9.50 6.77
C LEU A 56 -2.99 9.12 8.25
N GLN A 57 -3.14 10.10 9.15
CA GLN A 57 -3.18 9.83 10.59
C GLN A 57 -4.35 8.94 10.97
N VAL A 58 -5.54 9.19 10.41
CA VAL A 58 -6.72 8.36 10.67
C VAL A 58 -6.53 6.94 10.13
N ALA A 59 -6.06 6.82 8.90
CA ALA A 59 -5.81 5.51 8.29
C ALA A 59 -4.78 4.71 9.09
N PHE A 60 -3.72 5.36 9.54
CA PHE A 60 -2.69 4.71 10.36
C PHE A 60 -3.24 4.27 11.72
N ALA A 61 -4.04 5.09 12.38
CA ALA A 61 -4.67 4.75 13.64
C ALA A 61 -5.61 3.53 13.49
N ASP A 62 -6.39 3.48 12.43
CA ASP A 62 -7.26 2.35 12.13
C ASP A 62 -6.46 1.06 11.94
N LEU A 63 -5.33 1.14 11.22
CA LEU A 63 -4.44 0.00 11.03
C LEU A 63 -3.85 -0.48 12.36
N VAL A 64 -3.36 0.44 13.17
CA VAL A 64 -2.77 0.10 14.49
C VAL A 64 -3.81 -0.63 15.34
N LYS A 65 -5.04 -0.14 15.37
CA LYS A 65 -6.12 -0.79 16.13
C LYS A 65 -6.45 -2.18 15.57
N ALA A 66 -6.53 -2.31 14.25
CA ALA A 66 -6.81 -3.59 13.60
C ALA A 66 -5.76 -4.65 13.89
N ILE A 67 -4.53 -4.25 14.17
CA ILE A 67 -3.43 -5.14 14.55
C ILE A 67 -3.41 -5.37 16.06
N ALA A 68 -3.52 -4.31 16.85
CA ALA A 68 -3.37 -4.36 18.30
C ALA A 68 -4.49 -5.15 18.99
N ASP A 69 -5.73 -4.98 18.56
CA ASP A 69 -6.88 -5.66 19.20
C ASP A 69 -6.77 -7.19 19.12
N PRO A 70 -6.54 -7.81 17.94
CA PRO A 70 -6.35 -9.25 17.85
C PRO A 70 -5.14 -9.77 18.63
N LEU A 71 -4.04 -9.03 18.61
CA LEU A 71 -2.83 -9.45 19.33
C LEU A 71 -3.02 -9.39 20.85
N ALA A 72 -3.69 -8.35 21.34
CA ALA A 72 -4.01 -8.25 22.77
C ALA A 72 -4.93 -9.40 23.21
N ARG A 73 -5.92 -9.76 22.39
CA ARG A 73 -6.79 -10.90 22.68
C ARG A 73 -6.00 -12.20 22.71
N CYS A 74 -5.12 -12.44 21.74
CA CYS A 74 -4.30 -13.65 21.70
C CYS A 74 -3.38 -13.76 22.90
N LYS A 75 -2.85 -12.65 23.39
CA LYS A 75 -2.02 -12.61 24.59
C LYS A 75 -2.82 -12.97 25.83
N ALA A 76 -4.06 -12.47 25.94
CA ALA A 76 -4.94 -12.75 27.07
C ALA A 76 -5.53 -14.17 27.00
N GLU A 77 -5.87 -14.63 25.81
CA GLU A 77 -6.50 -15.93 25.57
C GLU A 77 -5.77 -16.68 24.43
N PRO A 78 -4.66 -17.39 24.73
CA PRO A 78 -3.89 -18.08 23.69
C PRO A 78 -4.68 -19.12 22.90
N ALA A 79 -5.77 -19.65 23.47
CA ALA A 79 -6.64 -20.60 22.78
C ALA A 79 -7.46 -19.96 21.66
N LYS A 80 -7.51 -18.63 21.59
CA LYS A 80 -8.23 -17.90 20.54
C LYS A 80 -7.22 -17.16 19.65
N PRO A 81 -6.68 -17.84 18.63
CA PRO A 81 -5.71 -17.22 17.73
C PRO A 81 -6.31 -16.13 16.86
N VAL A 82 -5.48 -15.38 16.20
CA VAL A 82 -5.91 -14.39 15.20
C VAL A 82 -6.66 -15.11 14.08
N THR A 83 -7.83 -14.59 13.74
CA THR A 83 -8.67 -15.19 12.69
C THR A 83 -8.28 -14.69 11.31
N GLY A 84 -8.64 -15.45 10.27
CA GLY A 84 -8.45 -15.02 8.90
C GLY A 84 -9.17 -13.73 8.55
N ASN A 85 -10.35 -13.49 9.15
CA ASN A 85 -11.07 -12.24 8.96
C ASN A 85 -10.33 -11.05 9.57
N GLU A 86 -9.71 -11.24 10.71
CA GLU A 86 -8.90 -10.20 11.35
C GLU A 86 -7.67 -9.85 10.53
N VAL A 87 -7.02 -10.85 9.93
CA VAL A 87 -5.90 -10.63 9.02
C VAL A 87 -6.36 -9.85 7.80
N ARG A 88 -7.47 -10.24 7.19
CA ARG A 88 -8.01 -9.53 6.02
C ARG A 88 -8.39 -8.08 6.36
N ARG A 89 -8.92 -7.85 7.54
CA ARG A 89 -9.24 -6.49 8.00
C ARG A 89 -7.99 -5.65 8.17
N ALA A 90 -6.94 -6.21 8.75
CA ALA A 90 -5.65 -5.53 8.85
C ALA A 90 -5.07 -5.23 7.47
N ASP A 91 -5.14 -6.17 6.53
CA ASP A 91 -4.72 -5.96 5.16
C ASP A 91 -5.50 -4.82 4.49
N TYR A 92 -6.79 -4.75 4.70
CA TYR A 92 -7.62 -3.66 4.19
C TYR A 92 -7.13 -2.31 4.69
N TYR A 93 -6.92 -2.17 5.99
CA TYR A 93 -6.43 -0.91 6.55
C TYR A 93 -5.00 -0.60 6.14
N ALA A 94 -4.18 -1.62 5.93
CA ALA A 94 -2.83 -1.43 5.38
C ALA A 94 -2.89 -0.83 3.97
N GLN A 95 -3.80 -1.30 3.11
CA GLN A 95 -4.01 -0.73 1.78
C GLN A 95 -4.49 0.71 1.86
N GLU A 96 -5.37 1.02 2.82
CA GLU A 96 -5.83 2.40 3.04
C GLU A 96 -4.68 3.32 3.45
N VAL A 97 -3.76 2.85 4.30
CA VAL A 97 -2.56 3.61 4.68
C VAL A 97 -1.67 3.87 3.45
N HIS A 98 -1.45 2.85 2.63
CA HIS A 98 -0.66 3.01 1.41
C HIS A 98 -1.29 4.03 0.46
N ALA A 99 -2.60 3.96 0.27
CA ALA A 99 -3.31 4.93 -0.56
C ALA A 99 -3.19 6.36 0.01
N ALA A 100 -3.31 6.51 1.33
CA ALA A 100 -3.18 7.80 1.99
C ALA A 100 -1.76 8.37 1.86
N ILE A 101 -0.74 7.51 1.96
CA ILE A 101 0.66 7.91 1.74
C ILE A 101 0.83 8.44 0.31
N GLY A 102 0.33 7.70 -0.68
CA GLY A 102 0.39 8.14 -2.08
C GLY A 102 -0.29 9.47 -2.29
N HIS A 103 -1.44 9.68 -1.67
CA HIS A 103 -2.18 10.94 -1.75
C HIS A 103 -1.39 12.10 -1.14
N VAL A 104 -0.81 11.92 0.05
CA VAL A 104 0.02 12.95 0.70
C VAL A 104 1.22 13.31 -0.17
N LEU A 105 1.93 12.32 -0.70
CA LEU A 105 3.08 12.55 -1.55
C LEU A 105 2.69 13.22 -2.87
N GLY A 106 1.57 12.81 -3.47
CA GLY A 106 1.04 13.45 -4.67
C GLY A 106 0.68 14.92 -4.43
N THR A 107 0.05 15.22 -3.30
CA THR A 107 -0.26 16.59 -2.90
C THR A 107 1.01 17.40 -2.69
N LEU A 108 2.00 16.83 -2.01
CA LEU A 108 3.29 17.50 -1.77
C LEU A 108 4.00 17.81 -3.08
N ARG A 109 4.07 16.84 -4.00
CA ARG A 109 4.69 17.04 -5.32
C ARG A 109 3.94 18.11 -6.13
N GLY A 110 2.61 18.13 -6.05
CA GLY A 110 1.80 19.14 -6.72
C GLY A 110 2.07 20.56 -6.27
N HIS A 111 2.55 20.74 -5.04
CA HIS A 111 2.94 22.04 -4.49
C HIS A 111 4.43 22.33 -4.63
N ALA A 112 5.22 21.39 -5.14
CA ALA A 112 6.64 21.60 -5.32
C ALA A 112 6.93 22.57 -6.45
N ARG A 113 8.02 23.35 -6.30
CA ARG A 113 8.47 24.21 -7.39
C ARG A 113 8.93 23.36 -8.57
N PRO A 114 8.52 23.68 -9.80
CA PRO A 114 9.06 23.01 -10.96
C PRO A 114 10.58 23.23 -11.03
N ALA A 115 11.32 22.18 -11.45
CA ALA A 115 12.75 22.33 -11.67
C ALA A 115 12.99 23.36 -12.79
N PRO A 116 14.02 24.23 -12.66
CA PRO A 116 14.34 25.17 -13.71
C PRO A 116 14.66 24.43 -15.02
N VAL A 117 14.20 24.99 -16.12
CA VAL A 117 14.47 24.43 -17.45
C VAL A 117 15.96 24.46 -17.73
N GLY A 118 16.52 23.32 -18.15
CA GLY A 118 17.94 23.21 -18.49
C GLY A 118 18.84 22.83 -17.32
N VAL A 119 18.28 22.50 -16.19
CA VAL A 119 19.04 21.98 -15.02
C VAL A 119 19.05 20.46 -15.01
#